data_6231e7192f0fd19f3b7d338452e2e1d4
#
_entry.id   6231e7192f0fd19f3b7d338452e2e1d4
#
_cell.length_a   1.000
_cell.length_b   1.000
_cell.length_c   1.000
_cell.angle_alpha   90.00
_cell.angle_beta   90.00
_cell.angle_gamma   90.00
#
_symmetry.space_group_name_H-M   'P 1'
#
loop_
_entity.id
_entity.type
_entity.pdbx_description
1 polymer ?
#
loop_
_entity_poly.entity_id
_entity_poly.type
_entity_poly.pdbx_seq_one_letter_code
_entity_poly.pdbx_strand_id
1 'polypeptide(L)'
;AREEAALQARAIHMLERYLTVEDLLQMRSVEWEQPRSAPHPVADMRDAEDAARSVREDWGLGNDPIPQLAELLEERGIKILSLDLDEIDGLAAKVRRKDRGAARVIVIKRSSWSERKRFNLAHELGHMVIAPSGGVDEEKAAHRFAGAFLMPADVLRAEVGVNRSSISIGELVALKKRFGVSIQALTYRCKDLGIINQAAFGRLFKIFAERGWRTAPFEEPETMQPELEEPKRFERLCYRALAERVIGEARAAELLGISVRELDARLDQVAA
;
A
#
# COMPACT_ATOMS: atom_id res chain seq x y z
N ALA A 1 -13.09 -20.96 2.16
CA ALA A 1 -14.38 -20.75 1.46
C ALA A 1 -15.36 -19.85 2.24
N ARG A 2 -15.71 -20.16 3.50
CA ARG A 2 -16.71 -19.37 4.26
C ARG A 2 -16.19 -17.99 4.68
N GLU A 3 -14.96 -17.92 5.13
CA GLU A 3 -14.26 -16.66 5.50
C GLU A 3 -13.99 -15.79 4.28
N GLU A 4 -13.55 -16.37 3.20
CA GLU A 4 -13.33 -15.70 1.93
C GLU A 4 -14.63 -15.06 1.37
N ALA A 5 -15.75 -15.78 1.42
CA ALA A 5 -17.04 -15.25 1.04
C ALA A 5 -17.49 -14.08 1.95
N ALA A 6 -17.23 -14.17 3.26
CA ALA A 6 -17.51 -13.10 4.20
C ALA A 6 -16.64 -11.86 3.93
N LEU A 7 -15.36 -12.06 3.63
CA LEU A 7 -14.45 -10.97 3.25
C LEU A 7 -14.90 -10.30 1.95
N GLN A 8 -15.24 -11.09 0.92
CA GLN A 8 -15.75 -10.55 -0.33
C GLN A 8 -17.02 -9.72 -0.12
N ALA A 9 -17.98 -10.21 0.69
CA ALA A 9 -19.19 -9.48 1.01
C ALA A 9 -18.90 -8.15 1.72
N ARG A 10 -17.98 -8.12 2.69
CA ARG A 10 -17.55 -6.90 3.40
C ARG A 10 -16.86 -5.91 2.44
N ALA A 11 -15.98 -6.39 1.58
CA ALA A 11 -15.30 -5.56 0.60
C ALA A 11 -16.28 -4.96 -0.42
N ILE A 12 -17.24 -5.75 -0.92
CA ILE A 12 -18.30 -5.28 -1.81
C ILE A 12 -19.16 -4.22 -1.11
N HIS A 13 -19.60 -4.47 0.12
CA HIS A 13 -20.41 -3.52 0.88
C HIS A 13 -19.67 -2.18 1.09
N MET A 14 -18.39 -2.22 1.44
CA MET A 14 -17.58 -1.01 1.60
C MET A 14 -17.38 -0.28 0.27
N LEU A 15 -17.15 -1.02 -0.83
CA LEU A 15 -17.05 -0.44 -2.16
C LEU A 15 -18.36 0.23 -2.59
N GLU A 16 -19.51 -0.41 -2.33
CA GLU A 16 -20.83 0.18 -2.63
C GLU A 16 -21.03 1.50 -1.89
N ARG A 17 -20.64 1.58 -0.63
CA ARG A 17 -20.69 2.84 0.14
C ARG A 17 -19.79 3.91 -0.48
N TYR A 18 -18.58 3.54 -0.89
CA TYR A 18 -17.64 4.45 -1.55
C TYR A 18 -18.22 4.98 -2.87
N LEU A 19 -18.74 4.11 -3.70
CA LEU A 19 -19.34 4.50 -4.98
C LEU A 19 -20.63 5.31 -4.78
N THR A 20 -21.41 5.03 -3.75
CA THR A 20 -22.61 5.79 -3.40
C THR A 20 -22.27 7.26 -3.11
N VAL A 21 -21.22 7.53 -2.36
CA VAL A 21 -20.85 8.93 -2.07
C VAL A 21 -20.33 9.66 -3.31
N GLU A 22 -19.59 8.97 -4.18
CA GLU A 22 -19.19 9.56 -5.48
C GLU A 22 -20.42 9.90 -6.35
N ASP A 23 -21.42 9.03 -6.38
CA ASP A 23 -22.68 9.24 -7.11
C ASP A 23 -23.49 10.41 -6.55
N LEU A 24 -23.64 10.48 -5.24
CA LEU A 24 -24.33 11.56 -4.56
C LEU A 24 -23.69 12.93 -4.82
N LEU A 25 -22.37 12.96 -4.91
CA LEU A 25 -21.60 14.15 -5.28
C LEU A 25 -21.57 14.41 -6.80
N GLN A 26 -22.26 13.59 -7.61
CA GLN A 26 -22.23 13.64 -9.07
C GLN A 26 -20.82 13.61 -9.67
N MET A 27 -19.90 12.95 -8.97
CA MET A 27 -18.52 12.83 -9.41
C MET A 27 -18.38 11.66 -10.38
N ARG A 28 -17.58 11.83 -11.43
CA ARG A 28 -17.05 10.68 -12.14
C ARG A 28 -16.07 9.96 -11.23
N SER A 29 -16.28 8.65 -11.04
CA SER A 29 -15.22 7.82 -10.43
C SER A 29 -13.95 7.99 -11.24
N VAL A 30 -12.83 8.24 -10.56
CA VAL A 30 -11.54 8.24 -11.21
C VAL A 30 -11.32 6.84 -11.79
N GLU A 31 -11.12 6.76 -13.11
CA GLU A 31 -10.82 5.50 -13.77
C GLU A 31 -9.38 5.06 -13.47
N TRP A 32 -9.16 3.75 -13.47
CA TRP A 32 -7.83 3.21 -13.31
C TRP A 32 -6.86 3.74 -14.37
N GLU A 33 -5.91 4.55 -13.95
CA GLU A 33 -4.81 5.00 -14.79
C GLU A 33 -3.75 3.90 -14.89
N GLN A 34 -4.03 2.93 -15.77
CA GLN A 34 -3.09 1.84 -16.00
C GLN A 34 -1.78 2.40 -16.56
N PRO A 35 -0.61 2.05 -16.00
CA PRO A 35 0.68 2.40 -16.58
C PRO A 35 0.75 1.95 -18.04
N ARG A 36 1.33 2.78 -18.91
CA ARG A 36 1.38 2.51 -20.37
C ARG A 36 2.12 1.21 -20.69
N SER A 37 3.11 0.92 -19.89
CA SER A 37 3.95 -0.27 -19.97
C SER A 37 3.30 -1.54 -19.40
N ALA A 38 2.18 -1.44 -18.66
CA ALA A 38 1.51 -2.60 -18.05
C ALA A 38 0.53 -3.27 -19.02
N PRO A 39 0.35 -4.62 -18.95
CA PRO A 39 1.04 -5.53 -18.03
C PRO A 39 2.48 -5.85 -18.50
N HIS A 40 3.43 -5.77 -17.56
CA HIS A 40 4.82 -6.12 -17.84
C HIS A 40 5.03 -7.64 -17.84
N PRO A 41 5.58 -8.23 -18.90
CA PRO A 41 5.99 -9.61 -18.87
C PRO A 41 7.16 -9.78 -17.89
N VAL A 42 7.10 -10.79 -17.04
CA VAL A 42 8.12 -11.11 -16.04
C VAL A 42 8.57 -12.54 -16.24
N ALA A 43 9.73 -12.73 -16.87
CA ALA A 43 10.36 -14.03 -17.10
C ALA A 43 11.47 -14.30 -16.06
N ASP A 44 11.98 -13.27 -15.40
CA ASP A 44 12.90 -13.37 -14.26
C ASP A 44 12.69 -12.20 -13.28
N MET A 45 13.44 -12.19 -12.15
CA MET A 45 13.30 -11.16 -11.12
C MET A 45 13.82 -9.77 -11.53
N ARG A 46 14.60 -9.66 -12.61
CA ARG A 46 15.06 -8.36 -13.15
C ARG A 46 13.93 -7.67 -13.89
N ASP A 47 13.09 -8.45 -14.58
CA ASP A 47 11.91 -7.90 -15.23
C ASP A 47 10.95 -7.24 -14.23
N ALA A 48 10.83 -7.77 -13.00
CA ALA A 48 10.05 -7.15 -11.94
C ALA A 48 10.66 -5.82 -11.47
N GLU A 49 11.99 -5.68 -11.46
CA GLU A 49 12.69 -4.40 -11.21
C GLU A 49 12.41 -3.39 -12.32
N ASP A 50 12.49 -3.85 -13.57
CA ASP A 50 12.24 -3.01 -14.74
C ASP A 50 10.79 -2.58 -14.82
N ALA A 51 9.85 -3.46 -14.46
CA ALA A 51 8.43 -3.14 -14.31
C ALA A 51 8.21 -2.01 -13.30
N ALA A 52 8.82 -2.09 -12.12
CA ALA A 52 8.70 -1.07 -11.09
C ALA A 52 9.24 0.29 -11.56
N ARG A 53 10.39 0.30 -12.25
CA ARG A 53 10.97 1.51 -12.83
C ARG A 53 10.04 2.11 -13.88
N SER A 54 9.53 1.31 -14.81
CA SER A 54 8.64 1.78 -15.87
C SER A 54 7.33 2.33 -15.33
N VAL A 55 6.75 1.73 -14.28
CA VAL A 55 5.56 2.29 -13.62
C VAL A 55 5.87 3.65 -12.99
N ARG A 56 7.03 3.81 -12.35
CA ARG A 56 7.44 5.11 -11.80
C ARG A 56 7.64 6.16 -12.89
N GLU A 57 8.22 5.79 -14.03
CA GLU A 57 8.39 6.67 -15.21
C GLU A 57 7.03 7.06 -15.80
N ASP A 58 6.14 6.10 -16.03
CA ASP A 58 4.81 6.32 -16.59
C ASP A 58 3.96 7.27 -15.72
N TRP A 59 4.13 7.21 -14.40
CA TRP A 59 3.43 8.06 -13.45
C TRP A 59 4.19 9.34 -13.08
N GLY A 60 5.38 9.54 -13.61
CA GLY A 60 6.18 10.74 -13.37
C GLY A 60 6.68 10.88 -11.93
N LEU A 61 6.90 9.76 -11.22
CA LEU A 61 7.27 9.77 -9.80
C LEU A 61 8.76 10.06 -9.56
N GLY A 62 9.59 9.98 -10.59
CA GLY A 62 11.04 10.06 -10.41
C GLY A 62 11.59 8.96 -9.51
N ASN A 63 12.71 9.24 -8.84
CA ASN A 63 13.39 8.29 -7.95
C ASN A 63 13.23 8.61 -6.45
N ASP A 64 12.58 9.71 -6.10
CA ASP A 64 12.37 10.11 -4.72
C ASP A 64 11.41 9.17 -3.98
N PRO A 65 11.52 9.06 -2.65
CA PRO A 65 10.55 8.33 -1.83
C PRO A 65 9.13 8.86 -2.06
N ILE A 66 8.16 7.95 -2.19
CA ILE A 66 6.76 8.30 -2.35
C ILE A 66 6.21 8.76 -0.98
N PRO A 67 5.66 9.97 -0.83
CA PRO A 67 5.22 10.45 0.48
C PRO A 67 4.08 9.62 1.08
N GLN A 68 2.99 9.43 0.34
CA GLN A 68 1.79 8.69 0.75
C GLN A 68 1.35 7.79 -0.40
N LEU A 69 1.59 6.49 -0.27
CA LEU A 69 1.29 5.54 -1.34
C LEU A 69 -0.21 5.32 -1.49
N ALA A 70 -0.94 5.23 -0.38
CA ALA A 70 -2.40 5.07 -0.41
C ALA A 70 -3.06 6.20 -1.21
N GLU A 71 -2.68 7.44 -0.95
CA GLU A 71 -3.24 8.60 -1.65
C GLU A 71 -2.87 8.61 -3.13
N LEU A 72 -1.61 8.34 -3.48
CA LEU A 72 -1.17 8.20 -4.87
C LEU A 72 -2.02 7.17 -5.63
N LEU A 73 -2.25 5.99 -5.05
CA LEU A 73 -3.04 4.95 -5.70
C LEU A 73 -4.52 5.34 -5.85
N GLU A 74 -5.10 6.05 -4.86
CA GLU A 74 -6.45 6.59 -4.96
C GLU A 74 -6.58 7.65 -6.07
N GLU A 75 -5.57 8.50 -6.23
CA GLU A 75 -5.49 9.48 -7.34
C GLU A 75 -5.40 8.79 -8.71
N ARG A 76 -4.75 7.61 -8.78
CA ARG A 76 -4.66 6.78 -9.99
C ARG A 76 -5.89 5.89 -10.24
N GLY A 77 -6.96 6.08 -9.47
CA GLY A 77 -8.25 5.41 -9.69
C GLY A 77 -8.40 4.04 -9.03
N ILE A 78 -7.51 3.67 -8.11
CA ILE A 78 -7.65 2.47 -7.30
C ILE A 78 -8.46 2.82 -6.05
N LYS A 79 -9.50 2.05 -5.74
CA LYS A 79 -10.25 2.18 -4.48
C LYS A 79 -9.53 1.38 -3.41
N ILE A 80 -9.04 2.05 -2.36
CA ILE A 80 -8.37 1.38 -1.26
C ILE A 80 -9.35 1.24 -0.10
N LEU A 81 -9.52 0.00 0.37
CA LEU A 81 -10.44 -0.35 1.46
C LEU A 81 -9.63 -0.89 2.64
N SER A 82 -9.74 -0.23 3.78
CA SER A 82 -9.12 -0.66 5.04
C SER A 82 -10.12 -1.49 5.83
N LEU A 83 -9.88 -2.81 5.95
CA LEU A 83 -10.78 -3.76 6.61
C LEU A 83 -10.05 -4.53 7.71
N ASP A 84 -10.83 -5.04 8.67
CA ASP A 84 -10.32 -5.99 9.66
C ASP A 84 -10.19 -7.36 9.01
N LEU A 85 -8.95 -7.77 8.76
CA LEU A 85 -8.56 -9.03 8.13
C LEU A 85 -7.85 -9.90 9.15
N ASP A 86 -8.19 -11.20 9.20
CA ASP A 86 -7.58 -12.14 10.15
C ASP A 86 -6.30 -12.77 9.58
N GLU A 87 -6.37 -13.44 8.43
CA GLU A 87 -5.28 -14.26 7.89
C GLU A 87 -4.48 -13.62 6.74
N ILE A 88 -5.05 -12.65 6.02
CA ILE A 88 -4.40 -12.01 4.88
C ILE A 88 -4.04 -10.56 5.17
N ASP A 89 -2.97 -10.08 4.54
CA ASP A 89 -2.48 -8.71 4.70
C ASP A 89 -3.05 -7.74 3.65
N GLY A 90 -3.42 -8.25 2.49
CA GLY A 90 -3.97 -7.47 1.39
C GLY A 90 -4.61 -8.36 0.32
N LEU A 91 -5.31 -7.73 -0.60
CA LEU A 91 -5.96 -8.36 -1.74
C LEU A 91 -6.24 -7.32 -2.82
N ALA A 92 -5.79 -7.55 -4.05
CA ALA A 92 -6.22 -6.79 -5.22
C ALA A 92 -7.40 -7.46 -5.93
N ALA A 93 -8.37 -6.66 -6.37
CA ALA A 93 -9.53 -7.15 -7.09
C ALA A 93 -9.97 -6.20 -8.21
N LYS A 94 -10.63 -6.80 -9.22
CA LYS A 94 -11.35 -6.08 -10.27
C LYS A 94 -12.84 -6.36 -10.13
N VAL A 95 -13.59 -5.36 -9.70
CA VAL A 95 -15.03 -5.47 -9.50
C VAL A 95 -15.75 -4.93 -10.72
N ARG A 96 -16.49 -5.79 -11.42
CA ARG A 96 -17.32 -5.38 -12.59
C ARG A 96 -18.61 -4.72 -12.10
N ARG A 97 -18.95 -3.59 -12.69
CA ARG A 97 -20.22 -2.88 -12.45
C ARG A 97 -21.08 -2.96 -13.70
N LYS A 98 -22.41 -3.12 -13.53
CA LYS A 98 -23.33 -3.33 -14.64
C LYS A 98 -23.26 -2.24 -15.71
N ASP A 99 -23.17 -0.97 -15.32
CA ASP A 99 -23.35 0.17 -16.25
C ASP A 99 -22.18 1.17 -16.25
N ARG A 100 -21.06 0.91 -15.54
CA ARG A 100 -20.00 1.91 -15.29
C ARG A 100 -18.57 1.39 -15.38
N GLY A 101 -18.34 0.34 -16.15
CA GLY A 101 -17.00 -0.24 -16.25
C GLY A 101 -16.58 -0.99 -14.98
N ALA A 102 -15.28 -1.25 -14.82
CA ALA A 102 -14.75 -1.99 -13.70
C ALA A 102 -14.03 -1.05 -12.71
N ALA A 103 -14.25 -1.23 -11.41
CA ALA A 103 -13.45 -0.62 -10.38
C ALA A 103 -12.25 -1.51 -10.03
N ARG A 104 -11.07 -0.92 -9.90
CA ARG A 104 -9.90 -1.55 -9.30
C ARG A 104 -9.91 -1.29 -7.81
N VAL A 105 -9.72 -2.32 -7.02
CA VAL A 105 -9.84 -2.27 -5.57
C VAL A 105 -8.61 -2.95 -4.97
N ILE A 106 -8.01 -2.34 -3.97
CA ILE A 106 -7.07 -2.99 -3.07
C ILE A 106 -7.67 -2.97 -1.67
N VAL A 107 -7.74 -4.13 -1.04
CA VAL A 107 -8.13 -4.26 0.37
C VAL A 107 -6.86 -4.42 1.19
N ILE A 108 -6.72 -3.67 2.27
CA ILE A 108 -5.60 -3.76 3.21
C ILE A 108 -6.07 -4.05 4.62
N LYS A 109 -5.22 -4.69 5.40
CA LYS A 109 -5.48 -4.97 6.82
C LYS A 109 -5.38 -3.69 7.65
N ARG A 110 -6.49 -3.31 8.30
CA ARG A 110 -6.58 -2.09 9.11
C ARG A 110 -5.59 -2.07 10.27
N SER A 111 -5.44 -3.19 10.97
CA SER A 111 -4.57 -3.32 12.15
C SER A 111 -3.07 -3.37 11.82
N SER A 112 -2.66 -3.38 10.54
CA SER A 112 -1.25 -3.34 10.18
C SER A 112 -0.65 -1.96 10.43
N TRP A 113 0.64 -1.92 10.81
CA TRP A 113 1.37 -0.64 10.89
C TRP A 113 1.67 -0.07 9.50
N SER A 114 1.98 1.23 9.42
CA SER A 114 2.05 1.97 8.17
C SER A 114 3.06 1.42 7.17
N GLU A 115 4.26 1.04 7.60
CA GLU A 115 5.26 0.46 6.70
C GLU A 115 4.80 -0.86 6.08
N ARG A 116 4.02 -1.67 6.81
CA ARG A 116 3.46 -2.90 6.27
C ARG A 116 2.32 -2.62 5.30
N LYS A 117 1.40 -1.69 5.65
CA LYS A 117 0.35 -1.25 4.72
C LYS A 117 0.95 -0.75 3.41
N ARG A 118 1.98 0.09 3.51
CA ARG A 118 2.71 0.64 2.37
C ARG A 118 3.34 -0.43 1.49
N PHE A 119 4.02 -1.40 2.10
CA PHE A 119 4.60 -2.52 1.36
C PHE A 119 3.52 -3.38 0.69
N ASN A 120 2.43 -3.68 1.41
CA ASN A 120 1.31 -4.45 0.87
C ASN A 120 0.62 -3.71 -0.29
N LEU A 121 0.41 -2.40 -0.19
CA LEU A 121 -0.14 -1.61 -1.30
C LEU A 121 0.75 -1.70 -2.56
N ALA A 122 2.07 -1.61 -2.40
CA ALA A 122 3.00 -1.76 -3.51
C ALA A 122 3.01 -3.19 -4.06
N HIS A 123 2.86 -4.20 -3.21
CA HIS A 123 2.77 -5.60 -3.59
C HIS A 123 1.50 -5.89 -4.40
N GLU A 124 0.34 -5.42 -3.94
CA GLU A 124 -0.93 -5.54 -4.65
C GLU A 124 -0.93 -4.76 -5.98
N LEU A 125 -0.27 -3.61 -6.03
CA LEU A 125 -0.01 -2.91 -7.29
C LEU A 125 0.82 -3.80 -8.23
N GLY A 126 1.83 -4.50 -7.71
CA GLY A 126 2.62 -5.47 -8.46
C GLY A 126 1.73 -6.48 -9.18
N HIS A 127 0.83 -7.16 -8.49
CA HIS A 127 -0.14 -8.09 -9.09
C HIS A 127 -1.02 -7.47 -10.18
N MET A 128 -1.25 -6.16 -10.14
CA MET A 128 -2.07 -5.46 -11.13
C MET A 128 -1.30 -5.12 -12.41
N VAL A 129 0.03 -4.99 -12.35
CA VAL A 129 0.86 -4.43 -13.44
C VAL A 129 1.87 -5.40 -14.02
N ILE A 130 2.16 -6.54 -13.35
CA ILE A 130 3.06 -7.57 -13.88
C ILE A 130 2.28 -8.75 -14.48
N ALA A 131 2.93 -9.47 -15.40
CA ALA A 131 2.42 -10.70 -16.00
C ALA A 131 3.52 -11.78 -15.95
N PRO A 132 3.64 -12.53 -14.83
CA PRO A 132 4.63 -13.59 -14.69
C PRO A 132 4.47 -14.70 -15.73
N SER A 133 5.58 -15.19 -16.22
CA SER A 133 5.66 -16.26 -17.26
C SER A 133 6.83 -17.19 -16.98
N GLY A 134 6.95 -18.28 -17.73
CA GLY A 134 8.12 -19.15 -17.67
C GLY A 134 8.34 -19.85 -16.32
N GLY A 135 7.32 -19.98 -15.46
CA GLY A 135 7.44 -20.63 -14.15
C GLY A 135 7.95 -19.70 -13.04
N VAL A 136 8.00 -18.40 -13.29
CA VAL A 136 8.31 -17.40 -12.25
C VAL A 136 7.21 -17.42 -11.19
N ASP A 137 7.61 -17.48 -9.93
CA ASP A 137 6.72 -17.38 -8.78
C ASP A 137 6.14 -15.96 -8.70
N GLU A 138 4.82 -15.86 -8.87
CA GLU A 138 4.10 -14.60 -8.93
C GLU A 138 4.24 -13.76 -7.64
N GLU A 139 4.16 -14.43 -6.48
CA GLU A 139 4.31 -13.77 -5.19
C GLU A 139 5.71 -13.17 -5.01
N LYS A 140 6.74 -13.91 -5.41
CA LYS A 140 8.12 -13.41 -5.37
C LYS A 140 8.34 -12.27 -6.35
N ALA A 141 7.73 -12.32 -7.53
CA ALA A 141 7.80 -11.24 -8.51
C ALA A 141 7.10 -9.97 -7.98
N ALA A 142 5.91 -10.10 -7.38
CA ALA A 142 5.19 -9.00 -6.76
C ALA A 142 5.96 -8.40 -5.56
N HIS A 143 6.58 -9.24 -4.72
CA HIS A 143 7.49 -8.78 -3.66
C HIS A 143 8.70 -8.02 -4.20
N ARG A 144 9.33 -8.54 -5.27
CA ARG A 144 10.46 -7.88 -5.93
C ARG A 144 10.04 -6.53 -6.51
N PHE A 145 8.90 -6.48 -7.18
CA PHE A 145 8.31 -5.24 -7.68
C PHE A 145 8.08 -4.23 -6.56
N ALA A 146 7.44 -4.63 -5.46
CA ALA A 146 7.16 -3.76 -4.33
C ALA A 146 8.45 -3.14 -3.74
N GLY A 147 9.46 -3.97 -3.52
CA GLY A 147 10.77 -3.50 -3.05
C GLY A 147 11.42 -2.51 -4.00
N ALA A 148 11.38 -2.76 -5.31
CA ALA A 148 11.93 -1.88 -6.34
C ALA A 148 11.13 -0.58 -6.49
N PHE A 149 9.80 -0.67 -6.41
CA PHE A 149 8.90 0.48 -6.52
C PHE A 149 9.07 1.45 -5.35
N LEU A 150 9.19 0.94 -4.12
CA LEU A 150 9.38 1.77 -2.92
C LEU A 150 10.81 2.26 -2.73
N MET A 151 11.80 1.46 -3.14
CA MET A 151 13.23 1.71 -2.94
C MET A 151 13.99 1.49 -4.26
N PRO A 152 13.99 2.48 -5.18
CA PRO A 152 14.70 2.38 -6.44
C PRO A 152 16.18 2.02 -6.24
N ALA A 153 16.69 1.10 -7.07
CA ALA A 153 18.02 0.50 -6.90
C ALA A 153 19.15 1.54 -6.88
N ASP A 154 19.08 2.52 -7.78
CA ASP A 154 20.13 3.53 -7.94
C ASP A 154 20.18 4.46 -6.73
N VAL A 155 19.01 4.86 -6.20
CA VAL A 155 18.94 5.68 -4.99
C VAL A 155 19.46 4.92 -3.78
N LEU A 156 19.04 3.66 -3.62
CA LEU A 156 19.49 2.87 -2.48
C LEU A 156 20.99 2.57 -2.55
N ARG A 157 21.55 2.32 -3.73
CA ARG A 157 22.99 2.15 -3.92
C ARG A 157 23.78 3.45 -3.66
N ALA A 158 23.22 4.59 -4.04
CA ALA A 158 23.84 5.88 -3.73
C ALA A 158 23.89 6.16 -2.23
N GLU A 159 22.83 5.80 -1.49
CA GLU A 159 22.74 6.02 -0.04
C GLU A 159 23.58 5.01 0.77
N VAL A 160 23.53 3.73 0.39
CA VAL A 160 24.13 2.65 1.19
C VAL A 160 25.52 2.25 0.68
N GLY A 161 25.76 2.44 -0.61
CA GLY A 161 26.92 1.89 -1.33
C GLY A 161 26.58 0.60 -2.07
N VAL A 162 27.53 0.11 -2.86
CA VAL A 162 27.30 -1.02 -3.78
C VAL A 162 27.77 -2.37 -3.24
N ASN A 163 28.65 -2.38 -2.24
CA ASN A 163 29.20 -3.60 -1.64
C ASN A 163 29.56 -3.36 -0.19
N ARG A 164 28.77 -3.93 0.71
CA ARG A 164 28.90 -3.70 2.16
C ARG A 164 29.03 -5.03 2.91
N SER A 165 30.02 -5.12 3.76
CA SER A 165 30.17 -6.26 4.69
C SER A 165 29.19 -6.21 5.87
N SER A 166 28.68 -5.02 6.19
CA SER A 166 27.68 -4.79 7.25
C SER A 166 26.96 -3.46 7.02
N ILE A 167 25.77 -3.34 7.58
CA ILE A 167 25.01 -2.09 7.72
C ILE A 167 24.67 -1.96 9.20
N SER A 168 24.87 -0.78 9.78
CA SER A 168 24.53 -0.54 11.19
C SER A 168 23.01 -0.37 11.39
N ILE A 169 22.52 -0.66 12.58
CA ILE A 169 21.12 -0.47 12.93
C ILE A 169 20.70 1.01 12.79
N GLY A 170 21.59 1.94 13.22
CA GLY A 170 21.31 3.37 13.07
C GLY A 170 21.14 3.80 11.61
N GLU A 171 21.95 3.25 10.71
CA GLU A 171 21.86 3.47 9.26
C GLU A 171 20.54 2.91 8.69
N LEU A 172 20.16 1.70 9.10
CA LEU A 172 18.87 1.10 8.71
C LEU A 172 17.68 1.91 9.23
N VAL A 173 17.74 2.45 10.44
CA VAL A 173 16.70 3.32 11.01
C VAL A 173 16.56 4.62 10.21
N ALA A 174 17.68 5.25 9.84
CA ALA A 174 17.65 6.47 9.02
C ALA A 174 17.02 6.22 7.63
N LEU A 175 17.40 5.11 7.00
CA LEU A 175 16.85 4.71 5.70
C LEU A 175 15.37 4.31 5.79
N LYS A 176 14.96 3.62 6.87
CA LYS A 176 13.56 3.34 7.18
C LYS A 176 12.72 4.60 7.19
N LYS A 177 13.16 5.65 7.89
CA LYS A 177 12.47 6.95 7.93
C LYS A 177 12.36 7.58 6.53
N ARG A 178 13.45 7.50 5.75
CA ARG A 178 13.50 8.10 4.41
C ARG A 178 12.52 7.42 3.44
N PHE A 179 12.50 6.09 3.39
CA PHE A 179 11.70 5.33 2.43
C PHE A 179 10.31 4.93 2.95
N GLY A 180 10.06 5.05 4.25
CA GLY A 180 8.82 4.63 4.87
C GLY A 180 8.58 3.12 4.77
N VAL A 181 9.63 2.32 4.96
CA VAL A 181 9.58 0.85 4.89
C VAL A 181 10.13 0.24 6.17
N SER A 182 9.80 -1.03 6.45
CA SER A 182 10.38 -1.71 7.61
C SER A 182 11.89 -1.96 7.45
N ILE A 183 12.60 -2.04 8.56
CA ILE A 183 14.04 -2.40 8.57
C ILE A 183 14.23 -3.78 7.90
N GLN A 184 13.30 -4.70 8.09
CA GLN A 184 13.36 -6.00 7.46
C GLN A 184 13.22 -5.90 5.93
N ALA A 185 12.23 -5.17 5.42
CA ALA A 185 12.05 -4.96 3.98
C ALA A 185 13.28 -4.30 3.34
N LEU A 186 13.85 -3.29 4.01
CA LEU A 186 15.08 -2.63 3.58
C LEU A 186 16.26 -3.59 3.53
N THR A 187 16.41 -4.46 4.53
CA THR A 187 17.50 -5.46 4.59
C THR A 187 17.34 -6.52 3.48
N TYR A 188 16.12 -6.98 3.20
CA TYR A 188 15.83 -7.84 2.05
C TYR A 188 16.22 -7.14 0.75
N ARG A 189 15.84 -5.89 0.59
CA ARG A 189 16.17 -5.10 -0.60
C ARG A 189 17.67 -4.96 -0.81
N CYS A 190 18.44 -4.67 0.23
CA CYS A 190 19.89 -4.60 0.16
C CYS A 190 20.53 -5.93 -0.24
N LYS A 191 19.98 -7.06 0.22
CA LYS A 191 20.42 -8.39 -0.20
C LYS A 191 20.08 -8.64 -1.66
N ASP A 192 18.87 -8.33 -2.08
CA ASP A 192 18.37 -8.53 -3.44
C ASP A 192 19.20 -7.77 -4.48
N LEU A 193 19.66 -6.57 -4.12
CA LEU A 193 20.53 -5.74 -4.95
C LEU A 193 22.00 -6.13 -4.88
N GLY A 194 22.36 -7.13 -4.06
CA GLY A 194 23.75 -7.53 -3.85
C GLY A 194 24.60 -6.52 -3.06
N ILE A 195 23.96 -5.53 -2.42
CA ILE A 195 24.64 -4.55 -1.56
C ILE A 195 25.25 -5.26 -0.34
N ILE A 196 24.53 -6.23 0.23
CA ILE A 196 25.00 -7.12 1.28
C ILE A 196 24.95 -8.58 0.84
N ASN A 197 25.87 -9.37 1.34
CA ASN A 197 25.88 -10.82 1.09
C ASN A 197 24.99 -11.59 2.08
N GLN A 198 24.82 -12.90 1.85
CA GLN A 198 24.01 -13.77 2.69
C GLN A 198 24.48 -13.81 4.16
N ALA A 199 25.79 -13.71 4.41
CA ALA A 199 26.33 -13.73 5.77
C ALA A 199 25.96 -12.44 6.54
N ALA A 200 26.07 -11.28 5.91
CA ALA A 200 25.65 -9.99 6.49
C ALA A 200 24.14 -9.97 6.74
N PHE A 201 23.34 -10.46 5.79
CA PHE A 201 21.90 -10.62 5.93
C PHE A 201 21.54 -11.49 7.15
N GLY A 202 22.17 -12.67 7.27
CA GLY A 202 21.91 -13.58 8.39
C GLY A 202 22.26 -12.97 9.76
N ARG A 203 23.36 -12.21 9.85
CA ARG A 203 23.71 -11.48 11.09
C ARG A 203 22.68 -10.44 11.49
N LEU A 204 22.19 -9.64 10.52
CA LEU A 204 21.16 -8.64 10.78
C LEU A 204 19.85 -9.28 11.24
N PHE A 205 19.42 -10.36 10.58
CA PHE A 205 18.20 -11.07 10.97
C PHE A 205 18.30 -11.76 12.33
N LYS A 206 19.51 -12.18 12.75
CA LYS A 206 19.74 -12.65 14.11
C LYS A 206 19.54 -11.51 15.13
N ILE A 207 20.11 -10.33 14.88
CA ILE A 207 19.90 -9.14 15.72
C ILE A 207 18.41 -8.76 15.80
N PHE A 208 17.70 -8.81 14.68
CA PHE A 208 16.26 -8.49 14.66
C PHE A 208 15.46 -9.50 15.48
N ALA A 209 15.81 -10.78 15.44
CA ALA A 209 15.18 -11.81 16.27
C ALA A 209 15.45 -11.58 17.77
N GLU A 210 16.70 -11.30 18.13
CA GLU A 210 17.10 -11.02 19.52
C GLU A 210 16.41 -9.77 20.11
N ARG A 211 16.04 -8.80 19.23
CA ARG A 211 15.30 -7.58 19.62
C ARG A 211 13.78 -7.73 19.55
N GLY A 212 13.25 -8.89 19.18
CA GLY A 212 11.82 -9.12 19.04
C GLY A 212 11.16 -8.49 17.80
N TRP A 213 11.94 -7.91 16.89
CA TRP A 213 11.39 -7.20 15.71
C TRP A 213 10.80 -8.12 14.63
N ARG A 214 11.02 -9.43 14.75
CA ARG A 214 10.52 -10.44 13.80
C ARG A 214 9.18 -11.06 14.17
N THR A 215 8.71 -10.80 15.37
CA THR A 215 7.46 -11.35 15.90
C THR A 215 6.51 -10.22 16.27
N ALA A 216 5.20 -10.49 16.22
CA ALA A 216 4.22 -9.53 16.68
C ALA A 216 4.48 -9.14 18.14
N PRO A 217 4.39 -7.85 18.50
CA PRO A 217 3.83 -6.73 17.74
C PRO A 217 4.79 -6.02 16.77
N PHE A 218 5.94 -6.60 16.42
CA PHE A 218 6.93 -6.06 15.46
C PHE A 218 7.43 -4.65 15.80
N GLU A 219 7.83 -4.42 17.04
CA GLU A 219 8.23 -3.12 17.57
C GLU A 219 9.60 -2.65 17.04
N GLU A 220 9.68 -2.44 15.74
CA GLU A 220 10.84 -1.79 15.14
C GLU A 220 10.94 -0.33 15.63
N PRO A 221 12.17 0.22 15.80
CA PRO A 221 12.31 1.61 16.17
C PRO A 221 11.78 2.56 15.11
N GLU A 222 11.28 3.73 15.54
CA GLU A 222 10.84 4.80 14.65
C GLU A 222 9.77 4.38 13.65
N THR A 223 8.76 3.64 14.12
CA THR A 223 7.61 3.24 13.32
C THR A 223 6.84 4.49 12.84
N MET A 224 6.43 4.48 11.58
CA MET A 224 5.63 5.55 10.99
C MET A 224 4.30 5.72 11.74
N GLN A 225 3.81 6.94 11.79
CA GLN A 225 2.49 7.22 12.35
C GLN A 225 1.41 6.42 11.57
N PRO A 226 0.47 5.77 12.27
CA PRO A 226 -0.53 4.90 11.64
C PRO A 226 -1.36 5.59 10.55
N GLU A 227 -1.54 6.90 10.67
CA GLU A 227 -2.39 7.71 9.79
C GLU A 227 -1.78 7.99 8.41
N LEU A 228 -0.44 7.80 8.27
CA LEU A 228 0.25 8.17 7.04
C LEU A 228 -0.11 7.30 5.84
N GLU A 229 -0.48 6.04 6.05
CA GLU A 229 -0.89 5.11 4.97
C GLU A 229 -2.36 4.66 5.12
N GLU A 230 -3.19 5.44 5.83
CA GLU A 230 -4.62 5.21 5.81
C GLU A 230 -5.25 5.82 4.54
N PRO A 231 -6.13 5.10 3.85
CA PRO A 231 -6.88 5.64 2.72
C PRO A 231 -7.91 6.66 3.22
N LYS A 232 -7.76 7.93 2.83
CA LYS A 232 -8.59 9.04 3.36
C LYS A 232 -9.62 9.57 2.36
N ARG A 233 -9.54 9.17 1.08
CA ARG A 233 -10.40 9.74 0.04
C ARG A 233 -11.89 9.50 0.32
N PHE A 234 -12.28 8.29 0.71
CA PHE A 234 -13.67 7.97 1.03
C PHE A 234 -14.21 8.84 2.16
N GLU A 235 -13.44 8.99 3.25
CA GLU A 235 -13.81 9.83 4.39
C GLU A 235 -13.93 11.30 3.98
N ARG A 236 -12.96 11.83 3.23
CA ARG A 236 -13.01 13.21 2.69
C ARG A 236 -14.25 13.44 1.83
N LEU A 237 -14.65 12.47 1.00
CA LEU A 237 -15.86 12.57 0.19
C LEU A 237 -17.13 12.58 1.04
N CYS A 238 -17.21 11.78 2.10
CA CYS A 238 -18.32 11.80 3.04
C CYS A 238 -18.44 13.18 3.73
N TYR A 239 -17.35 13.74 4.21
CA TYR A 239 -17.33 15.07 4.81
C TYR A 239 -17.69 16.18 3.81
N ARG A 240 -17.23 16.05 2.56
CA ARG A 240 -17.62 16.97 1.51
C ARG A 240 -19.12 16.92 1.23
N ALA A 241 -19.69 15.72 1.10
CA ALA A 241 -21.13 15.55 0.85
C ALA A 241 -21.97 16.11 2.00
N LEU A 242 -21.50 16.00 3.24
CA LEU A 242 -22.12 16.61 4.42
C LEU A 242 -22.02 18.14 4.38
N ALA A 243 -20.85 18.69 4.11
CA ALA A 243 -20.63 20.14 4.06
C ALA A 243 -21.42 20.82 2.92
N GLU A 244 -21.52 20.17 1.76
CA GLU A 244 -22.35 20.62 0.63
C GLU A 244 -23.85 20.35 0.83
N ARG A 245 -24.25 19.79 1.98
CA ARG A 245 -25.64 19.41 2.30
C ARG A 245 -26.29 18.46 1.30
N VAL A 246 -25.49 17.66 0.61
CA VAL A 246 -25.97 16.60 -0.27
C VAL A 246 -26.52 15.45 0.56
N ILE A 247 -25.94 15.24 1.74
CA ILE A 247 -26.39 14.26 2.75
C ILE A 247 -26.50 14.93 4.13
N GLY A 248 -27.34 14.37 5.00
CA GLY A 248 -27.38 14.77 6.42
C GLY A 248 -26.44 13.94 7.28
N GLU A 249 -26.27 14.32 8.55
CA GLU A 249 -25.38 13.68 9.54
C GLU A 249 -25.66 12.18 9.71
N ALA A 250 -26.93 11.79 9.80
CA ALA A 250 -27.31 10.38 9.91
C ALA A 250 -26.81 9.55 8.72
N ARG A 251 -26.92 10.08 7.49
CA ARG A 251 -26.44 9.41 6.28
C ARG A 251 -24.92 9.41 6.20
N ALA A 252 -24.25 10.48 6.62
CA ALA A 252 -22.80 10.54 6.69
C ALA A 252 -22.27 9.50 7.69
N ALA A 253 -22.86 9.42 8.88
CA ALA A 253 -22.50 8.42 9.89
C ALA A 253 -22.72 6.99 9.40
N GLU A 254 -23.84 6.71 8.73
CA GLU A 254 -24.11 5.41 8.11
C GLU A 254 -23.05 5.05 7.04
N LEU A 255 -22.72 5.97 6.14
CA LEU A 255 -21.68 5.77 5.11
C LEU A 255 -20.33 5.52 5.74
N LEU A 256 -19.94 6.26 6.76
CA LEU A 256 -18.68 6.09 7.48
C LEU A 256 -18.66 4.84 8.38
N GLY A 257 -19.84 4.28 8.72
CA GLY A 257 -19.97 3.12 9.61
C GLY A 257 -19.68 3.45 11.07
N ILE A 258 -20.02 4.68 11.48
CA ILE A 258 -19.85 5.21 12.84
C ILE A 258 -21.20 5.70 13.38
N SER A 259 -21.26 5.97 14.67
CA SER A 259 -22.44 6.61 15.26
C SER A 259 -22.49 8.13 14.93
N VAL A 260 -23.68 8.73 14.93
CA VAL A 260 -23.82 10.20 14.77
C VAL A 260 -23.03 10.95 15.84
N ARG A 261 -23.06 10.47 17.09
CA ARG A 261 -22.28 11.05 18.19
C ARG A 261 -20.76 11.03 17.91
N GLU A 262 -20.27 9.97 17.32
CA GLU A 262 -18.85 9.87 16.92
C GLU A 262 -18.53 10.79 15.76
N LEU A 263 -19.44 10.95 14.81
CA LEU A 263 -19.30 11.93 13.73
C LEU A 263 -19.18 13.35 14.29
N ASP A 264 -20.09 13.75 15.19
CA ASP A 264 -20.07 15.06 15.84
C ASP A 264 -18.74 15.30 16.56
N ALA A 265 -18.27 14.33 17.34
CA ALA A 265 -17.00 14.42 18.05
C ALA A 265 -15.80 14.61 17.10
N ARG A 266 -15.81 13.96 15.94
CA ARG A 266 -14.75 14.12 14.92
C ARG A 266 -14.80 15.51 14.27
N LEU A 267 -15.99 16.03 14.00
CA LEU A 267 -16.17 17.37 13.42
C LEU A 267 -15.75 18.46 14.40
N ASP A 268 -16.06 18.33 15.69
CA ASP A 268 -15.67 19.27 16.74
C ASP A 268 -14.16 19.31 16.95
N GLN A 269 -13.46 18.17 16.90
CA GLN A 269 -12.00 18.10 17.02
C GLN A 269 -11.26 18.84 15.90
N VAL A 270 -11.86 18.95 14.72
CA VAL A 270 -11.27 19.67 13.58
C VAL A 270 -11.55 21.18 13.65
N ALA A 271 -12.56 21.59 14.41
CA ALA A 271 -12.95 23.00 14.58
C ALA A 271 -12.22 23.72 15.74
N ALA A 272 -11.52 22.97 16.59
CA ALA A 272 -10.73 23.47 17.74
C ALA A 272 -9.26 23.64 17.38
#